data_80c3729ef3ecc26179bb7e35b32cdf83
#
_entry.id   80c3729ef3ecc26179bb7e35b32cdf83
#
_cell.length_a   1.000
_cell.length_b   1.000
_cell.length_c   1.000
_cell.angle_alpha   90.00
_cell.angle_beta   90.00
_cell.angle_gamma   90.00
#
_symmetry.space_group_name_H-M   'P 1'
#
loop_
_entity.id
_entity.type
_entity.pdbx_description
1 polymer ?
#
loop_
_entity_poly.entity_id
_entity_poly.type
_entity_poly.pdbx_seq_one_letter_code
_entity_poly.pdbx_strand_id
1 'polypeptide(L)' 'RWDGKGYPSGLKGNDIPLFSRIICVVDAYEAMTADRPYRSKLTQEYAISEIIKYSGSQFDPEIAKIFVEKVLKANWQ' A
#
# COMPACT_ATOMS: atom_id res chain seq x y z
N ARG A 1 8.99 -4.10 -0.99
CA ARG A 1 8.87 -2.77 -0.41
C ARG A 1 9.57 -1.76 -1.30
N TRP A 2 9.01 -0.59 -1.35
CA TRP A 2 9.55 0.50 -2.15
C TRP A 2 10.99 0.86 -1.76
N ASP A 3 11.28 0.79 -0.46
CA ASP A 3 12.60 1.15 0.06
C ASP A 3 13.65 0.03 -0.11
N GLY A 4 13.28 -1.07 -0.72
CA GLY A 4 14.21 -2.16 -0.99
C GLY A 4 14.40 -3.16 0.12
N LYS A 5 13.76 -2.94 1.25
CA LYS A 5 13.98 -3.79 2.43
C LYS A 5 13.14 -5.05 2.43
N GLY A 6 12.12 -5.12 1.57
CA GLY A 6 11.23 -6.27 1.54
C GLY A 6 11.52 -7.30 0.47
N TYR A 7 12.50 -7.06 -0.40
CA TYR A 7 12.82 -7.95 -1.51
C TYR A 7 14.16 -8.64 -1.27
N PRO A 8 14.24 -9.93 -1.57
CA PRO A 8 15.51 -10.64 -1.38
C PRO A 8 16.67 -10.06 -2.17
N SER A 9 16.37 -9.51 -3.36
CA SER A 9 17.38 -8.93 -4.24
C SER A 9 17.73 -7.49 -3.87
N GLY A 10 16.99 -6.88 -2.95
CA GLY A 10 17.21 -5.49 -2.57
C GLY A 10 16.70 -4.47 -3.58
N LEU A 11 15.86 -4.89 -4.53
CA LEU A 11 15.28 -3.96 -5.49
C LEU A 11 14.48 -2.88 -4.77
N LYS A 12 14.62 -1.64 -5.24
CA LYS A 12 13.91 -0.52 -4.64
C LYS A 12 13.52 0.49 -5.69
N GLY A 13 12.54 1.31 -5.35
CA GLY A 13 12.09 2.39 -6.20
C GLY A 13 11.65 1.90 -7.55
N ASN A 14 12.01 2.62 -8.58
CA ASN A 14 11.60 2.31 -9.94
C ASN A 14 12.25 1.04 -10.50
N ASP A 15 13.19 0.45 -9.79
CA ASP A 15 13.74 -0.85 -10.17
C ASP A 15 12.76 -1.99 -9.90
N ILE A 16 11.76 -1.76 -9.04
CA ILE A 16 10.69 -2.71 -8.80
C ILE A 16 9.72 -2.63 -9.97
N PRO A 17 9.34 -3.77 -10.59
CA PRO A 17 8.37 -3.71 -11.70
C PRO A 17 7.10 -2.98 -11.30
N LEU A 18 6.54 -2.20 -12.22
CA LEU A 18 5.36 -1.40 -11.95
C LEU A 18 4.21 -2.24 -11.39
N PHE A 19 3.96 -3.40 -12.00
CA PHE A 19 2.87 -4.27 -11.55
C PHE A 19 3.05 -4.66 -10.09
N SER A 20 4.29 -4.96 -9.68
CA SER A 20 4.57 -5.33 -8.29
C SER A 20 4.34 -4.16 -7.35
N ARG A 21 4.63 -2.94 -7.78
CA ARG A 21 4.38 -1.75 -6.96
C ARG A 21 2.89 -1.52 -6.75
N ILE A 22 2.10 -1.76 -7.78
CA ILE A 22 0.65 -1.64 -7.70
C ILE A 22 0.08 -2.72 -6.78
N ILE A 23 0.48 -3.97 -6.98
CA ILE A 23 -0.02 -5.09 -6.18
C ILE A 23 0.31 -4.91 -4.70
N CYS A 24 1.47 -4.35 -4.40
CA CYS A 24 1.88 -4.12 -3.01
C CYS A 24 0.85 -3.26 -2.25
N VAL A 25 0.40 -2.17 -2.87
CA VAL A 25 -0.58 -1.27 -2.24
C VAL A 25 -1.95 -1.95 -2.16
N VAL A 26 -2.38 -2.58 -3.23
CA VAL A 26 -3.70 -3.20 -3.29
C VAL A 26 -3.80 -4.34 -2.28
N ASP A 27 -2.78 -5.20 -2.22
CA ASP A 27 -2.77 -6.33 -1.28
C ASP A 27 -2.76 -5.85 0.17
N ALA A 28 -2.01 -4.79 0.46
CA ALA A 28 -1.98 -4.24 1.81
C ALA A 28 -3.35 -3.71 2.23
N TYR A 29 -4.02 -2.99 1.32
CA TYR A 29 -5.36 -2.47 1.59
C TYR A 29 -6.34 -3.61 1.81
N GLU A 30 -6.32 -4.60 0.93
CA GLU A 30 -7.21 -5.75 1.02
C GLU A 30 -6.99 -6.52 2.33
N ALA A 31 -5.72 -6.71 2.70
CA ALA A 31 -5.40 -7.43 3.93
C ALA A 31 -5.92 -6.71 5.16
N MET A 32 -5.93 -5.36 5.16
CA MET A 32 -6.41 -4.59 6.29
C MET A 32 -7.92 -4.52 6.36
N THR A 33 -8.60 -4.51 5.22
CA THR A 33 -10.04 -4.29 5.19
C THR A 33 -10.85 -5.57 5.05
N ALA A 34 -10.22 -6.72 4.89
CA ALA A 34 -10.91 -8.02 4.81
C ALA A 34 -11.04 -8.63 6.20
N ASP A 35 -12.16 -9.35 6.41
CA ASP A 35 -12.34 -10.12 7.64
C ASP A 35 -11.38 -11.29 7.66
N ARG A 36 -10.81 -11.55 8.84
CA ARG A 36 -9.91 -12.67 9.05
C ARG A 36 -10.42 -13.53 10.21
N PRO A 37 -10.14 -14.84 10.22
CA PRO A 37 -10.59 -15.71 11.32
C PRO A 37 -10.05 -15.30 12.68
N TYR A 38 -8.89 -14.63 12.70
CA TYR A 38 -8.18 -14.28 13.94
C TYR A 38 -8.34 -12.81 14.32
N ARG A 39 -9.04 -12.00 13.53
CA ARG A 39 -9.31 -10.60 13.87
C ARG A 39 -10.37 -10.00 12.96
N SER A 40 -11.03 -8.97 13.46
CA SER A 40 -12.00 -8.21 12.68
C SER A 40 -11.31 -7.35 11.64
N LYS A 41 -12.02 -7.04 10.56
CA LYS A 41 -11.51 -6.13 9.55
C LYS A 41 -11.32 -4.74 10.14
N LEU A 42 -10.35 -4.01 9.58
CA LEU A 42 -10.11 -2.63 9.96
C LEU A 42 -10.96 -1.71 9.08
N THR A 43 -11.18 -0.48 9.54
CA THR A 43 -11.97 0.47 8.77
C THR A 43 -11.19 0.96 7.56
N GLN A 44 -11.93 1.46 6.56
CA GLN A 44 -11.30 2.05 5.38
C GLN A 44 -10.44 3.26 5.77
N GLU A 45 -10.93 4.06 6.70
CA GLU A 45 -10.19 5.24 7.17
C GLU A 45 -8.86 4.85 7.79
N TYR A 46 -8.86 3.80 8.60
CA TYR A 46 -7.62 3.33 9.20
C TYR A 46 -6.66 2.80 8.14
N ALA A 47 -7.16 2.02 7.20
CA ALA A 47 -6.32 1.46 6.13
C ALA A 47 -5.71 2.57 5.30
N ILE A 48 -6.47 3.61 4.97
CA ILE A 48 -5.95 4.76 4.22
C ILE A 48 -4.85 5.45 5.00
N SER A 49 -5.06 5.67 6.31
CA SER A 49 -4.04 6.33 7.12
C SER A 49 -2.74 5.52 7.16
N GLU A 50 -2.83 4.20 7.16
CA GLU A 50 -1.64 3.35 7.13
C GLU A 50 -0.93 3.43 5.78
N ILE A 51 -1.68 3.47 4.68
CA ILE A 51 -1.08 3.59 3.36
C ILE A 51 -0.34 4.92 3.25
N ILE A 52 -0.93 6.00 3.74
CA ILE A 52 -0.29 7.31 3.71
C ILE A 52 0.97 7.31 4.57
N LYS A 53 0.87 6.72 5.76
CA LYS A 53 1.98 6.67 6.70
C LYS A 53 3.21 5.97 6.11
N TYR A 54 2.99 4.89 5.38
CA TYR A 54 4.08 4.09 4.82
C TYR A 54 4.38 4.41 3.36
N SER A 55 3.78 5.47 2.84
CA SER A 55 4.11 6.00 1.52
C SER A 55 5.57 6.47 1.53
N GLY A 56 6.35 6.00 0.56
CA GLY A 56 7.76 6.35 0.48
C GLY A 56 8.70 5.37 1.16
N SER A 57 8.17 4.51 2.04
CA SER A 57 8.99 3.45 2.62
C SER A 57 8.53 2.09 2.13
N GLN A 58 7.34 1.67 2.51
CA GLN A 58 6.81 0.38 2.06
C GLN A 58 6.18 0.49 0.67
N PHE A 59 5.50 1.60 0.39
CA PHE A 59 4.75 1.80 -0.84
C PHE A 59 5.37 2.87 -1.72
N ASP A 60 5.27 2.68 -3.05
CA ASP A 60 5.57 3.72 -4.01
C ASP A 60 4.64 4.91 -3.73
N PRO A 61 5.19 6.09 -3.42
CA PRO A 61 4.35 7.22 -3.02
C PRO A 61 3.40 7.69 -4.10
N GLU A 62 3.79 7.60 -5.36
CA GLU A 62 2.92 8.01 -6.47
C GLU A 62 1.76 7.03 -6.63
N ILE A 63 2.06 5.73 -6.57
CA ILE A 63 1.04 4.69 -6.69
C ILE A 63 0.09 4.74 -5.50
N ALA A 64 0.63 4.94 -4.29
CA ALA A 64 -0.20 5.05 -3.09
C ALA A 64 -1.18 6.21 -3.20
N LYS A 65 -0.71 7.36 -3.68
CA LYS A 65 -1.57 8.54 -3.82
C LYS A 65 -2.65 8.31 -4.86
N ILE A 66 -2.30 7.72 -6.00
CA ILE A 66 -3.28 7.41 -7.04
C ILE A 66 -4.33 6.45 -6.50
N PHE A 67 -3.90 5.42 -5.77
CA PHE A 67 -4.83 4.44 -5.21
C PHE A 67 -5.82 5.12 -4.26
N VAL A 68 -5.34 5.93 -3.34
CA VAL A 68 -6.19 6.59 -2.36
C VAL A 68 -7.15 7.57 -3.05
N GLU A 69 -6.64 8.41 -3.95
CA GLU A 69 -7.45 9.47 -4.55
C GLU A 69 -8.34 8.99 -5.67
N LYS A 70 -7.84 8.13 -6.55
CA LYS A 70 -8.55 7.75 -7.78
C LYS A 70 -9.36 6.47 -7.63
N VAL A 71 -8.87 5.51 -6.86
CA VAL A 71 -9.56 4.23 -6.68
C VAL A 71 -10.50 4.30 -5.49
N LEU A 72 -10.01 4.74 -4.35
CA LEU A 72 -10.80 4.81 -3.12
C LEU A 72 -11.61 6.10 -3.01
N LYS A 73 -11.33 7.09 -3.87
CA LYS A 73 -12.04 8.38 -3.88
C LYS A 73 -11.98 9.08 -2.54
N ALA A 74 -10.81 9.05 -1.91
CA ALA A 74 -10.60 9.64 -0.60
C ALA A 74 -9.54 10.73 -0.67
N ASN A 75 -9.42 11.52 0.40
CA ASN A 75 -8.40 12.56 0.49
C ASN A 75 -7.06 11.94 0.83
N TRP A 76 -6.00 12.48 0.21
CA TRP A 76 -4.66 11.98 0.45
C TRP A 76 -4.17 12.30 1.86
N GLN A 77 -4.70 13.36 2.45
CA GLN A 77 -4.27 13.77 3.78
C GLN A 77 -4.51 12.69 4.82
#